data_06fd6d7043b27a9d4c455de4b64e4ad9
#
_entry.id   06fd6d7043b27a9d4c455de4b64e4ad9
#
_cell.length_a   1.000
_cell.length_b   1.000
_cell.length_c   1.000
_cell.angle_alpha   90.00
_cell.angle_beta   90.00
_cell.angle_gamma   90.00
#
_symmetry.space_group_name_H-M   'P 1'
#
loop_
_entity.id
_entity.type
_entity.pdbx_description
1 polymer ?
#
loop_
_entity_poly.entity_id
_entity_poly.type
_entity_poly.pdbx_seq_one_letter_code
_entity_poly.pdbx_strand_id
1 'polypeptide(L)'
;EAMVNQSSMTGESLPVRKTPGSYAYAGTVVEEGECLITVEKTMGGGRYDRIVRMIEESEKLKSTAEDRASRLADRLVPYTLGGTALVWLFTRNITKTLAVLMVDFSCALKLAMPIAMLSAMRESNARHMSVKGGRFLEAVAKADTIVFDKTGTLTYAQPRVAEVVTFGGRREDDMLRLAACLEEHYPHSLANAVVEEARVRGLNHEEYHSSVEYVVAHGISSTVEGKKVIIGSYHFVFEDEGCRVPEGDEAKFDGLSDAYSHLYLAISGELAAVVCISDPLRAEAADAVRALHEQGIAHIVMMTGDNEKTAAAVARAVGVDEYHAGVLPEDKAAYIRARRAGGHTVIMIGDGVNDTPALSEADAGIAINTGAAIAREIADITISSQDLFELVTLRRLSEALMGRIDRNYRF
;
A
#
# COMPACT_ATOMS: atom_id res chain seq x y z
N GLU A 1 -10.66 15.31 27.80
CA GLU A 1 -11.11 14.65 26.56
C GLU A 1 -10.77 15.57 25.38
N ALA A 2 -10.32 14.99 24.27
CA ALA A 2 -9.95 15.75 23.09
C ALA A 2 -10.32 14.99 21.81
N MET A 3 -10.67 15.74 20.77
CA MET A 3 -10.78 15.23 19.40
C MET A 3 -9.44 15.37 18.70
N VAL A 4 -8.87 14.26 18.23
CA VAL A 4 -7.53 14.21 17.68
C VAL A 4 -7.59 13.74 16.23
N ASN A 5 -7.12 14.59 15.33
CA ASN A 5 -6.97 14.25 13.92
C ASN A 5 -5.76 13.34 13.73
N GLN A 6 -6.00 12.14 13.23
CA GLN A 6 -5.00 11.13 12.94
C GLN A 6 -4.83 10.89 11.43
N SER A 7 -5.41 11.73 10.59
CA SER A 7 -5.42 11.59 9.13
C SER A 7 -4.03 11.48 8.53
N SER A 8 -3.04 12.13 9.14
CA SER A 8 -1.63 12.01 8.74
C SER A 8 -1.05 10.60 8.95
N MET A 9 -1.65 9.79 9.81
CA MET A 9 -1.19 8.43 10.15
C MET A 9 -2.09 7.32 9.59
N THR A 10 -3.40 7.55 9.59
CA THR A 10 -4.39 6.53 9.20
C THR A 10 -5.02 6.79 7.82
N GLY A 11 -4.86 8.01 7.30
CA GLY A 11 -5.55 8.45 6.09
C GLY A 11 -7.03 8.80 6.30
N GLU A 12 -7.57 8.58 7.50
CA GLU A 12 -8.96 8.85 7.83
C GLU A 12 -9.13 10.31 8.24
N SER A 13 -10.06 11.01 7.60
CA SER A 13 -10.26 12.47 7.79
C SER A 13 -11.06 12.81 9.05
N LEU A 14 -11.69 11.83 9.72
CA LEU A 14 -12.50 12.08 10.89
C LEU A 14 -11.66 12.11 12.16
N PRO A 15 -11.81 13.17 13.02
CA PRO A 15 -11.12 13.22 14.29
C PRO A 15 -11.59 12.10 15.23
N VAL A 16 -10.66 11.49 15.92
CA VAL A 16 -10.92 10.41 16.88
C VAL A 16 -11.01 11.00 18.29
N ARG A 17 -12.09 10.69 19.00
CA ARG A 17 -12.25 11.08 20.41
C ARG A 17 -11.27 10.31 21.29
N LYS A 18 -10.48 11.03 22.07
CA LYS A 18 -9.54 10.47 23.06
C LYS A 18 -10.05 10.75 24.47
N THR A 19 -10.16 9.70 25.23
CA THR A 19 -10.56 9.70 26.63
C THR A 19 -9.37 9.39 27.54
N PRO A 20 -9.47 9.60 28.86
CA PRO A 20 -8.41 9.21 29.79
C PRO A 20 -8.03 7.72 29.63
N GLY A 21 -6.72 7.45 29.46
CA GLY A 21 -6.19 6.10 29.17
C GLY A 21 -6.03 5.77 27.70
N SER A 22 -6.53 6.61 26.78
CA SER A 22 -6.32 6.43 25.34
C SER A 22 -4.91 6.85 24.91
N TYR A 23 -4.34 6.15 23.93
CA TYR A 23 -3.06 6.53 23.33
C TYR A 23 -3.21 7.69 22.34
N ALA A 24 -2.36 8.71 22.49
CA ALA A 24 -2.13 9.74 21.50
C ALA A 24 -0.80 9.49 20.80
N TYR A 25 -0.78 9.55 19.47
CA TYR A 25 0.40 9.27 18.67
C TYR A 25 1.11 10.57 18.28
N ALA A 26 2.45 10.54 18.25
CA ALA A 26 3.23 11.67 17.73
C ALA A 26 2.88 11.95 16.26
N GLY A 27 2.76 13.24 15.90
CA GLY A 27 2.37 13.65 14.56
C GLY A 27 0.86 13.79 14.34
N THR A 28 0.04 13.60 15.38
CA THR A 28 -1.40 13.87 15.35
C THR A 28 -1.71 15.26 15.88
N VAL A 29 -2.82 15.86 15.46
CA VAL A 29 -3.23 17.21 15.79
C VAL A 29 -4.50 17.20 16.64
N VAL A 30 -4.50 17.90 17.76
CA VAL A 30 -5.71 18.12 18.56
C VAL A 30 -6.56 19.19 17.86
N GLU A 31 -7.75 18.82 17.40
CA GLU A 31 -8.67 19.74 16.75
C GLU A 31 -9.60 20.44 17.74
N GLU A 32 -10.03 19.71 18.77
CA GLU A 32 -10.98 20.22 19.76
C GLU A 32 -10.70 19.65 21.15
N GLY A 33 -10.88 20.47 22.19
CA GLY A 33 -10.67 20.09 23.57
C GLY A 33 -9.24 20.22 24.07
N GLU A 34 -9.00 19.82 25.31
CA GLU A 34 -7.69 19.81 25.98
C GLU A 34 -7.36 18.43 26.50
N CYS A 35 -6.10 18.01 26.36
CA CYS A 35 -5.62 16.76 26.90
C CYS A 35 -4.24 16.90 27.55
N LEU A 36 -4.07 16.21 28.66
CA LEU A 36 -2.77 15.99 29.29
C LEU A 36 -2.21 14.66 28.78
N ILE A 37 -1.00 14.69 28.23
CA ILE A 37 -0.34 13.52 27.66
C ILE A 37 0.84 13.14 28.53
N THR A 38 0.86 11.89 28.99
CA THR A 38 2.03 11.31 29.65
C THR A 38 2.91 10.68 28.59
N VAL A 39 4.16 11.11 28.49
CA VAL A 39 5.11 10.58 27.49
C VAL A 39 5.57 9.19 27.91
N GLU A 40 5.19 8.16 27.18
CA GLU A 40 5.67 6.79 27.40
C GLU A 40 7.01 6.48 26.69
N LYS A 41 7.23 7.08 25.52
CA LYS A 41 8.45 6.88 24.74
C LYS A 41 9.00 8.22 24.29
N THR A 42 10.29 8.42 24.54
CA THR A 42 11.04 9.61 24.09
C THR A 42 11.53 9.43 22.65
N MET A 43 12.04 10.52 22.05
CA MET A 43 12.65 10.52 20.71
C MET A 43 13.61 9.34 20.54
N GLY A 44 13.42 8.56 19.46
CA GLY A 44 14.25 7.41 19.10
C GLY A 44 13.59 6.04 19.27
N GLY A 45 12.44 5.94 19.90
CA GLY A 45 11.71 4.67 20.11
C GLY A 45 10.31 4.62 19.52
N GLY A 46 9.80 5.72 18.97
CA GLY A 46 8.47 5.83 18.38
C GLY A 46 8.38 5.25 16.97
N ARG A 47 7.14 5.00 16.53
CA ARG A 47 6.85 4.56 15.16
C ARG A 47 7.29 5.63 14.14
N TYR A 48 7.09 6.89 14.46
CA TYR A 48 7.51 8.05 13.67
C TYR A 48 9.04 8.15 13.53
N ASP A 49 9.78 8.00 14.64
CA ASP A 49 11.25 8.05 14.60
C ASP A 49 11.89 6.90 13.81
N ARG A 50 11.25 5.73 13.80
CA ARG A 50 11.65 4.62 12.92
C ARG A 50 11.45 4.99 11.45
N ILE A 51 10.33 5.62 11.13
CA ILE A 51 10.02 6.09 9.77
C ILE A 51 11.05 7.12 9.32
N VAL A 52 11.34 8.12 10.15
CA VAL A 52 12.33 9.18 9.85
C VAL A 52 13.72 8.58 9.66
N ARG A 53 14.15 7.63 10.50
CA ARG A 53 15.42 6.94 10.33
C ARG A 53 15.48 6.12 9.04
N MET A 54 14.41 5.41 8.69
CA MET A 54 14.35 4.67 7.42
C MET A 54 14.47 5.61 6.22
N ILE A 55 13.87 6.81 6.28
CA ILE A 55 14.00 7.83 5.25
C ILE A 55 15.44 8.32 5.16
N GLU A 56 16.08 8.67 6.27
CA GLU A 56 17.46 9.14 6.32
C GLU A 56 18.47 8.07 5.85
N GLU A 57 18.25 6.80 6.16
CA GLU A 57 19.07 5.69 5.67
C GLU A 57 18.85 5.43 4.18
N SER A 58 17.61 5.61 3.70
CA SER A 58 17.25 5.49 2.29
C SER A 58 17.88 6.58 1.41
N GLU A 59 17.99 7.82 1.89
CA GLU A 59 18.63 8.92 1.15
C GLU A 59 20.14 8.71 0.90
N LYS A 60 20.80 7.89 1.71
CA LYS A 60 22.26 7.67 1.62
C LYS A 60 22.71 6.70 0.53
N LEU A 61 21.80 6.04 -0.18
CA LEU A 61 22.16 5.02 -1.15
C LEU A 61 22.11 5.56 -2.59
N LYS A 62 23.28 5.90 -3.14
CA LYS A 62 23.44 6.20 -4.56
C LYS A 62 23.08 4.98 -5.42
N SER A 63 22.61 5.22 -6.64
CA SER A 63 22.37 4.19 -7.64
C SER A 63 23.66 3.38 -7.89
N THR A 64 23.54 2.05 -7.99
CA THR A 64 24.71 1.19 -8.31
C THR A 64 25.27 1.51 -9.69
N ALA A 65 24.44 2.00 -10.60
CA ALA A 65 24.86 2.46 -11.93
C ALA A 65 25.70 3.75 -11.86
N GLU A 66 25.31 4.71 -11.01
CA GLU A 66 26.09 5.93 -10.77
C GLU A 66 27.45 5.63 -10.13
N ASP A 67 27.48 4.69 -9.16
CA ASP A 67 28.72 4.25 -8.53
C ASP A 67 29.64 3.52 -9.49
N ARG A 68 29.10 2.72 -10.41
CA ARG A 68 29.89 2.08 -11.47
C ARG A 68 30.50 3.12 -12.42
N ALA A 69 29.71 4.13 -12.83
CA ALA A 69 30.18 5.22 -13.66
C ALA A 69 31.33 5.98 -13.00
N SER A 70 31.16 6.32 -11.73
CA SER A 70 32.16 7.02 -10.94
C SER A 70 33.46 6.22 -10.83
N ARG A 71 33.38 4.93 -10.45
CA ARG A 71 34.55 4.05 -10.38
C ARG A 71 35.26 3.85 -11.71
N LEU A 72 34.49 3.74 -12.81
CA LEU A 72 35.08 3.63 -14.14
C LEU A 72 35.80 4.92 -14.54
N ALA A 73 35.15 6.06 -14.30
CA ALA A 73 35.75 7.37 -14.54
C ALA A 73 37.05 7.56 -13.74
N ASP A 74 37.05 7.20 -12.45
CA ASP A 74 38.24 7.29 -11.58
C ASP A 74 39.39 6.36 -12.05
N ARG A 75 39.06 5.20 -12.61
CA ARG A 75 40.06 4.30 -13.23
C ARG A 75 40.69 4.86 -14.49
N LEU A 76 39.99 5.72 -15.22
CA LEU A 76 40.52 6.33 -16.46
C LEU A 76 41.48 7.49 -16.18
N VAL A 77 41.40 8.15 -15.00
CA VAL A 77 42.23 9.29 -14.63
C VAL A 77 43.73 9.01 -14.78
N PRO A 78 44.33 7.92 -14.25
CA PRO A 78 45.76 7.65 -14.40
C PRO A 78 46.18 7.44 -15.85
N TYR A 79 45.31 6.89 -16.70
CA TYR A 79 45.60 6.71 -18.14
C TYR A 79 45.59 8.05 -18.87
N THR A 80 44.66 8.95 -18.55
CA THR A 80 44.61 10.31 -19.10
C THR A 80 45.83 11.12 -18.71
N LEU A 81 46.23 11.05 -17.43
CA LEU A 81 47.42 11.70 -16.93
C LEU A 81 48.70 11.12 -17.56
N GLY A 82 48.80 9.80 -17.65
CA GLY A 82 49.93 9.12 -18.31
C GLY A 82 50.04 9.48 -19.81
N GLY A 83 48.92 9.48 -20.53
CA GLY A 83 48.84 9.89 -21.90
C GLY A 83 49.24 11.37 -22.12
N THR A 84 48.75 12.23 -21.21
CA THR A 84 49.15 13.66 -21.20
C THR A 84 50.62 13.85 -21.02
N ALA A 85 51.21 13.13 -20.05
CA ALA A 85 52.66 13.16 -19.79
C ALA A 85 53.50 12.69 -21.02
N LEU A 86 53.04 11.60 -21.67
CA LEU A 86 53.68 11.09 -22.87
C LEU A 86 53.59 12.11 -24.01
N VAL A 87 52.45 12.71 -24.27
CA VAL A 87 52.29 13.76 -25.33
C VAL A 87 53.19 14.95 -25.04
N TRP A 88 53.32 15.36 -23.76
CA TRP A 88 54.23 16.44 -23.41
C TRP A 88 55.70 16.04 -23.63
N LEU A 89 56.06 14.82 -23.28
CA LEU A 89 57.44 14.33 -23.47
C LEU A 89 57.87 14.34 -24.93
N PHE A 90 56.95 13.87 -25.85
CA PHE A 90 57.25 13.77 -27.29
C PHE A 90 57.08 15.09 -28.06
N THR A 91 56.10 15.89 -27.69
CA THR A 91 55.77 17.10 -28.49
C THR A 91 56.36 18.38 -27.92
N ARG A 92 56.63 18.41 -26.61
CA ARG A 92 57.07 19.62 -25.88
C ARG A 92 56.16 20.82 -26.10
N ASN A 93 54.92 20.60 -26.54
CA ASN A 93 53.96 21.62 -26.90
C ASN A 93 52.83 21.62 -25.89
N ILE A 94 52.72 22.71 -25.10
CA ILE A 94 51.74 22.87 -24.04
C ILE A 94 50.31 22.79 -24.59
N THR A 95 50.05 23.39 -25.73
CA THR A 95 48.71 23.41 -26.32
C THR A 95 48.21 22.01 -26.69
N LYS A 96 49.10 21.16 -27.26
CA LYS A 96 48.79 19.77 -27.59
C LYS A 96 48.59 18.93 -26.30
N THR A 97 49.42 19.19 -25.31
CA THR A 97 49.30 18.51 -23.99
C THR A 97 47.99 18.86 -23.29
N LEU A 98 47.62 20.14 -23.28
CA LEU A 98 46.32 20.57 -22.70
C LEU A 98 45.15 20.04 -23.49
N ALA A 99 45.25 19.94 -24.84
CA ALA A 99 44.18 19.36 -25.64
C ALA A 99 43.90 17.89 -25.27
N VAL A 100 44.92 17.09 -24.98
CA VAL A 100 44.77 15.70 -24.48
C VAL A 100 44.15 15.68 -23.10
N LEU A 101 44.58 16.56 -22.19
CA LEU A 101 44.02 16.67 -20.84
C LEU A 101 42.58 17.12 -20.84
N MET A 102 42.16 17.96 -21.80
CA MET A 102 40.78 18.44 -21.95
C MET A 102 39.83 17.38 -22.53
N VAL A 103 40.34 16.35 -23.20
CA VAL A 103 39.54 15.17 -23.60
C VAL A 103 39.38 14.26 -22.42
N ASP A 104 38.66 14.74 -21.41
CA ASP A 104 38.38 13.96 -20.20
C ASP A 104 37.09 13.16 -20.36
N PHE A 105 37.24 11.87 -20.72
CA PHE A 105 36.12 10.92 -20.77
C PHE A 105 35.48 10.71 -19.38
N SER A 106 36.20 10.98 -18.30
CA SER A 106 35.67 10.81 -16.95
C SER A 106 34.62 11.85 -16.62
N CYS A 107 34.78 13.09 -17.03
CA CYS A 107 33.76 14.14 -16.91
C CYS A 107 32.49 13.81 -17.72
N ALA A 108 32.64 13.32 -18.94
CA ALA A 108 31.50 12.96 -19.79
C ALA A 108 30.68 11.84 -19.15
N LEU A 109 31.31 10.80 -18.62
CA LEU A 109 30.65 9.70 -17.91
C LEU A 109 29.96 10.17 -16.61
N LYS A 110 30.65 10.98 -15.82
CA LYS A 110 30.12 11.51 -14.55
C LYS A 110 28.92 12.43 -14.74
N LEU A 111 28.82 13.13 -15.87
CA LEU A 111 27.70 14.03 -16.20
C LEU A 111 26.57 13.30 -16.93
N ALA A 112 26.88 12.38 -17.83
CA ALA A 112 25.87 11.70 -18.64
C ALA A 112 24.89 10.87 -17.80
N MET A 113 25.36 10.25 -16.72
CA MET A 113 24.55 9.40 -15.87
C MET A 113 23.48 10.19 -15.08
N PRO A 114 23.84 11.20 -14.27
CA PRO A 114 22.83 12.01 -13.57
C PRO A 114 21.85 12.67 -14.54
N ILE A 115 22.30 13.13 -15.70
CA ILE A 115 21.43 13.73 -16.72
C ILE A 115 20.41 12.70 -17.24
N ALA A 116 20.84 11.47 -17.54
CA ALA A 116 19.95 10.40 -17.97
C ALA A 116 18.92 10.06 -16.89
N MET A 117 19.35 9.96 -15.63
CA MET A 117 18.45 9.71 -14.47
C MET A 117 17.45 10.86 -14.30
N LEU A 118 17.91 12.10 -14.28
CA LEU A 118 17.03 13.28 -14.16
C LEU A 118 16.03 13.37 -15.33
N SER A 119 16.46 13.02 -16.54
CA SER A 119 15.57 12.98 -17.72
C SER A 119 14.46 11.91 -17.55
N ALA A 120 14.81 10.73 -17.04
CA ALA A 120 13.84 9.68 -16.79
C ALA A 120 12.88 10.04 -15.63
N MET A 121 13.40 10.64 -14.56
CA MET A 121 12.55 11.13 -13.45
C MET A 121 11.60 12.24 -13.92
N ARG A 122 12.05 13.13 -14.81
CA ARG A 122 11.20 14.15 -15.44
C ARG A 122 10.10 13.53 -16.30
N GLU A 123 10.43 12.52 -17.10
CA GLU A 123 9.46 11.78 -17.93
C GLU A 123 8.43 11.05 -17.05
N SER A 124 8.89 10.42 -15.95
CA SER A 124 7.99 9.81 -14.96
C SER A 124 7.04 10.83 -14.37
N ASN A 125 7.56 12.00 -13.99
CA ASN A 125 6.75 13.07 -13.37
C ASN A 125 5.71 13.64 -14.34
N ALA A 126 6.03 13.72 -15.64
CA ALA A 126 5.08 14.12 -16.69
C ALA A 126 3.91 13.14 -16.85
N ARG A 127 4.06 11.91 -16.33
CA ARG A 127 3.05 10.85 -16.30
C ARG A 127 2.45 10.64 -14.90
N HIS A 128 2.53 11.65 -14.04
CA HIS A 128 2.02 11.59 -12.66
C HIS A 128 2.68 10.51 -11.77
N MET A 129 3.91 10.12 -12.12
CA MET A 129 4.72 9.20 -11.32
C MET A 129 5.89 9.97 -10.69
N SER A 130 5.87 10.17 -9.39
CA SER A 130 6.96 10.82 -8.67
C SER A 130 7.96 9.77 -8.19
N VAL A 131 9.23 9.93 -8.57
CA VAL A 131 10.33 9.01 -8.24
C VAL A 131 11.34 9.75 -7.37
N LYS A 132 11.65 9.24 -6.19
CA LYS A 132 12.57 9.89 -5.24
C LYS A 132 14.04 9.76 -5.59
N GLY A 133 14.41 8.81 -6.45
CA GLY A 133 15.81 8.63 -6.85
C GLY A 133 16.00 7.63 -7.97
N GLY A 134 17.08 7.80 -8.75
CA GLY A 134 17.40 6.96 -9.91
C GLY A 134 17.60 5.48 -9.55
N ARG A 135 18.05 5.18 -8.34
CA ARG A 135 18.21 3.79 -7.85
C ARG A 135 16.91 3.00 -7.88
N PHE A 136 15.77 3.66 -7.67
CA PHE A 136 14.46 3.01 -7.67
C PHE A 136 14.01 2.66 -9.08
N LEU A 137 14.35 3.50 -10.07
CA LEU A 137 14.17 3.13 -11.48
C LEU A 137 15.06 1.94 -11.87
N GLU A 138 16.29 1.90 -11.35
CA GLU A 138 17.17 0.74 -11.53
C GLU A 138 16.57 -0.52 -10.91
N ALA A 139 16.03 -0.45 -9.68
CA ALA A 139 15.35 -1.55 -9.02
C ALA A 139 14.14 -2.03 -9.82
N VAL A 140 13.29 -1.10 -10.28
CA VAL A 140 12.14 -1.43 -11.13
C VAL A 140 12.59 -2.12 -12.43
N ALA A 141 13.67 -1.67 -13.07
CA ALA A 141 14.19 -2.28 -14.29
C ALA A 141 14.78 -3.69 -14.07
N LYS A 142 15.26 -4.00 -12.87
CA LYS A 142 15.86 -5.30 -12.52
C LYS A 142 14.90 -6.25 -11.81
N ALA A 143 13.74 -5.77 -11.41
CA ALA A 143 12.80 -6.56 -10.64
C ALA A 143 12.44 -7.87 -11.34
N ASP A 144 12.50 -8.95 -10.61
CA ASP A 144 12.02 -10.27 -11.00
C ASP A 144 10.76 -10.66 -10.23
N THR A 145 10.50 -10.00 -9.11
CA THR A 145 9.37 -10.27 -8.22
C THR A 145 8.61 -8.99 -7.91
N ILE A 146 7.30 -9.04 -8.07
CA ILE A 146 6.38 -7.99 -7.62
C ILE A 146 5.44 -8.54 -6.56
N VAL A 147 5.30 -7.84 -5.45
CA VAL A 147 4.34 -8.13 -4.40
C VAL A 147 3.27 -7.05 -4.40
N PHE A 148 2.03 -7.44 -4.62
CA PHE A 148 0.87 -6.57 -4.55
C PHE A 148 0.17 -6.70 -3.20
N ASP A 149 -0.16 -5.59 -2.57
CA ASP A 149 -1.29 -5.59 -1.65
C ASP A 149 -2.59 -5.71 -2.44
N LYS A 150 -3.61 -6.37 -1.89
CA LYS A 150 -4.91 -6.45 -2.54
C LYS A 150 -5.67 -5.13 -2.45
N THR A 151 -5.88 -4.66 -1.22
CA THR A 151 -6.82 -3.56 -0.91
C THR A 151 -6.24 -2.22 -1.32
N GLY A 152 -7.01 -1.44 -2.10
CA GLY A 152 -6.54 -0.13 -2.58
C GLY A 152 -5.51 -0.18 -3.70
N THR A 153 -5.00 -1.36 -4.04
CA THR A 153 -4.02 -1.57 -5.10
C THR A 153 -4.64 -2.35 -6.26
N LEU A 154 -4.95 -3.63 -6.08
CA LEU A 154 -5.67 -4.43 -7.08
C LEU A 154 -7.17 -4.14 -7.08
N THR A 155 -7.68 -3.56 -5.99
CA THR A 155 -9.05 -3.09 -5.82
C THR A 155 -9.10 -1.57 -5.76
N TYR A 156 -10.33 -1.01 -5.83
CA TYR A 156 -10.53 0.44 -5.72
C TYR A 156 -10.50 0.96 -4.28
N ALA A 157 -10.39 0.10 -3.24
CA ALA A 157 -10.61 0.43 -1.83
C ALA A 157 -11.96 1.14 -1.61
N GLN A 158 -12.96 0.74 -2.36
CA GLN A 158 -14.33 1.24 -2.26
C GLN A 158 -15.26 0.07 -2.02
N PRO A 159 -15.27 -0.48 -0.79
CA PRO A 159 -16.15 -1.57 -0.45
C PRO A 159 -17.60 -1.14 -0.68
N ARG A 160 -18.39 -2.06 -1.24
CA ARG A 160 -19.82 -1.87 -1.50
C ARG A 160 -20.59 -3.08 -1.05
N VAL A 161 -21.80 -2.86 -0.57
CA VAL A 161 -22.72 -3.95 -0.27
C VAL A 161 -23.12 -4.62 -1.60
N ALA A 162 -22.76 -5.89 -1.75
CA ALA A 162 -23.11 -6.69 -2.91
C ALA A 162 -24.51 -7.28 -2.79
N GLU A 163 -24.82 -7.81 -1.59
CA GLU A 163 -26.14 -8.36 -1.25
C GLU A 163 -26.35 -8.36 0.27
N VAL A 164 -27.60 -8.43 0.70
CA VAL A 164 -27.99 -8.62 2.10
C VAL A 164 -28.80 -9.90 2.20
N VAL A 165 -28.26 -10.92 2.80
CA VAL A 165 -28.90 -12.22 2.98
C VAL A 165 -29.58 -12.25 4.32
N THR A 166 -30.93 -12.33 4.37
CA THR A 166 -31.71 -12.30 5.61
C THR A 166 -32.10 -13.69 6.07
N PHE A 167 -32.25 -13.87 7.37
CA PHE A 167 -32.58 -15.12 8.04
C PHE A 167 -33.81 -14.97 8.91
N GLY A 168 -34.52 -16.07 9.20
CA GLY A 168 -35.73 -16.06 10.03
C GLY A 168 -36.87 -15.24 9.44
N GLY A 169 -37.01 -15.17 8.10
CA GLY A 169 -38.09 -14.48 7.43
C GLY A 169 -38.10 -12.95 7.55
N ARG A 170 -36.95 -12.34 7.90
CA ARG A 170 -36.80 -10.88 8.04
C ARG A 170 -36.69 -10.19 6.69
N ARG A 171 -37.00 -8.90 6.65
CA ARG A 171 -36.93 -8.08 5.43
C ARG A 171 -35.53 -7.50 5.27
N GLU A 172 -35.03 -7.50 4.06
CA GLU A 172 -33.69 -7.01 3.68
C GLU A 172 -33.47 -5.55 4.10
N ASP A 173 -34.41 -4.66 3.71
CA ASP A 173 -34.29 -3.23 4.01
C ASP A 173 -34.31 -2.90 5.50
N ASP A 174 -35.08 -3.67 6.29
CA ASP A 174 -35.12 -3.48 7.76
C ASP A 174 -33.80 -3.89 8.40
N MET A 175 -33.19 -4.97 7.90
CA MET A 175 -31.89 -5.46 8.39
C MET A 175 -30.74 -4.53 7.96
N LEU A 176 -30.76 -4.06 6.72
CA LEU A 176 -29.76 -3.11 6.24
C LEU A 176 -29.85 -1.77 7.00
N ARG A 177 -31.07 -1.27 7.24
CA ARG A 177 -31.29 -0.07 8.04
C ARG A 177 -30.77 -0.22 9.47
N LEU A 178 -31.01 -1.37 10.09
CA LEU A 178 -30.55 -1.67 11.44
C LEU A 178 -29.02 -1.78 11.48
N ALA A 179 -28.41 -2.46 10.50
CA ALA A 179 -26.96 -2.56 10.37
C ALA A 179 -26.32 -1.17 10.19
N ALA A 180 -26.89 -0.31 9.31
CA ALA A 180 -26.40 1.04 9.10
C ALA A 180 -26.49 1.91 10.36
N CYS A 181 -27.59 1.81 11.10
CA CYS A 181 -27.78 2.53 12.37
C CYS A 181 -26.71 2.19 13.40
N LEU A 182 -26.28 0.95 13.49
CA LEU A 182 -25.24 0.52 14.42
C LEU A 182 -23.84 0.94 13.94
N GLU A 183 -23.55 0.76 12.65
CA GLU A 183 -22.25 1.01 12.02
C GLU A 183 -21.93 2.51 11.89
N GLU A 184 -22.91 3.40 11.86
CA GLU A 184 -22.71 4.86 11.75
C GLU A 184 -21.88 5.43 12.90
N HIS A 185 -21.93 4.82 14.08
CA HIS A 185 -21.21 5.30 15.26
C HIS A 185 -19.73 4.92 15.28
N TYR A 186 -19.30 3.98 14.43
CA TYR A 186 -17.93 3.50 14.40
C TYR A 186 -17.45 3.37 12.94
N PRO A 187 -17.16 4.50 12.30
CA PRO A 187 -16.84 4.53 10.87
C PRO A 187 -15.54 3.77 10.59
N HIS A 188 -15.64 2.73 9.79
CA HIS A 188 -14.55 2.02 9.15
C HIS A 188 -14.98 1.66 7.71
N SER A 189 -14.09 1.16 6.89
CA SER A 189 -14.34 0.97 5.46
C SER A 189 -15.59 0.13 5.16
N LEU A 190 -15.82 -0.95 5.90
CA LEU A 190 -17.01 -1.81 5.75
C LEU A 190 -18.26 -1.12 6.30
N ALA A 191 -18.17 -0.44 7.45
CA ALA A 191 -19.26 0.35 8.02
C ALA A 191 -19.75 1.41 7.06
N ASN A 192 -18.82 2.16 6.46
CA ASN A 192 -19.14 3.19 5.47
C ASN A 192 -19.87 2.62 4.27
N ALA A 193 -19.54 1.40 3.82
CA ALA A 193 -20.26 0.73 2.73
C ALA A 193 -21.71 0.41 3.09
N VAL A 194 -21.95 -0.04 4.33
CA VAL A 194 -23.30 -0.36 4.82
C VAL A 194 -24.16 0.90 4.96
N VAL A 195 -23.59 1.96 5.54
CA VAL A 195 -24.27 3.25 5.72
C VAL A 195 -24.58 3.90 4.37
N GLU A 196 -23.62 3.86 3.43
CA GLU A 196 -23.84 4.42 2.09
C GLU A 196 -24.89 3.65 1.30
N GLU A 197 -24.92 2.31 1.38
CA GLU A 197 -25.94 1.52 0.72
C GLU A 197 -27.35 1.82 1.29
N ALA A 198 -27.46 1.94 2.62
CA ALA A 198 -28.72 2.34 3.25
C ALA A 198 -29.18 3.73 2.79
N ARG A 199 -28.24 4.68 2.65
CA ARG A 199 -28.50 6.03 2.14
C ARG A 199 -28.97 6.01 0.69
N VAL A 200 -28.32 5.24 -0.18
CA VAL A 200 -28.67 5.09 -1.60
C VAL A 200 -30.07 4.49 -1.77
N ARG A 201 -30.43 3.53 -0.92
CA ARG A 201 -31.78 2.93 -0.89
C ARG A 201 -32.84 3.84 -0.24
N GLY A 202 -32.47 5.01 0.28
CA GLY A 202 -33.37 5.94 0.96
C GLY A 202 -33.89 5.42 2.30
N LEU A 203 -33.17 4.52 2.94
CA LEU A 203 -33.49 3.94 4.23
C LEU A 203 -33.06 4.91 5.34
N ASN A 204 -33.86 5.97 5.55
CA ASN A 204 -33.64 6.88 6.67
C ASN A 204 -33.82 6.12 7.98
N HIS A 205 -32.89 6.31 8.90
CA HIS A 205 -32.95 5.79 10.26
C HIS A 205 -32.99 6.94 11.25
N GLU A 206 -33.92 6.87 12.18
CA GLU A 206 -33.83 7.62 13.42
C GLU A 206 -33.04 6.76 14.40
N GLU A 207 -32.32 7.34 15.35
CA GLU A 207 -31.59 6.61 16.36
C GLU A 207 -32.57 5.78 17.24
N TYR A 208 -32.59 4.46 17.03
CA TYR A 208 -33.50 3.55 17.75
C TYR A 208 -32.81 2.83 18.93
N HIS A 209 -31.53 3.08 19.18
CA HIS A 209 -30.77 2.39 20.21
C HIS A 209 -30.58 3.22 21.48
N SER A 210 -30.56 2.55 22.62
CA SER A 210 -30.37 3.19 23.93
C SER A 210 -28.90 3.38 24.33
N SER A 211 -28.02 2.51 23.87
CA SER A 211 -26.58 2.58 24.07
C SER A 211 -25.87 1.68 23.06
N VAL A 212 -24.76 2.14 22.53
CA VAL A 212 -23.90 1.35 21.63
C VAL A 212 -22.61 1.06 22.36
N GLU A 213 -22.28 -0.21 22.49
CA GLU A 213 -21.05 -0.69 23.11
C GLU A 213 -20.15 -1.29 22.01
N TYR A 214 -19.00 -0.66 21.80
CA TYR A 214 -18.02 -1.12 20.82
C TYR A 214 -17.06 -2.12 21.49
N VAL A 215 -17.02 -3.34 20.94
CA VAL A 215 -16.03 -4.35 21.32
C VAL A 215 -14.85 -4.25 20.36
N VAL A 216 -13.71 -3.74 20.85
CA VAL A 216 -12.52 -3.43 20.06
C VAL A 216 -12.08 -4.62 19.20
N ALA A 217 -11.95 -4.41 17.90
CA ALA A 217 -11.55 -5.37 16.88
C ALA A 217 -12.51 -6.53 16.60
N HIS A 218 -13.70 -6.57 17.23
CA HIS A 218 -14.64 -7.69 17.09
C HIS A 218 -15.98 -7.28 16.49
N GLY A 219 -16.60 -6.20 16.96
CA GLY A 219 -17.90 -5.74 16.47
C GLY A 219 -18.59 -4.77 17.43
N ILE A 220 -19.88 -4.58 17.18
CA ILE A 220 -20.74 -3.66 17.92
C ILE A 220 -21.86 -4.42 18.60
N SER A 221 -22.13 -4.11 19.86
CA SER A 221 -23.28 -4.60 20.63
C SER A 221 -24.15 -3.42 21.03
N SER A 222 -25.48 -3.56 20.90
CA SER A 222 -26.43 -2.55 21.30
C SER A 222 -27.77 -3.17 21.75
N THR A 223 -28.62 -2.34 22.31
CA THR A 223 -30.00 -2.72 22.63
C THR A 223 -30.97 -1.87 21.79
N VAL A 224 -31.73 -2.50 20.96
CA VAL A 224 -32.75 -1.87 20.09
C VAL A 224 -34.12 -2.43 20.45
N GLU A 225 -35.06 -1.57 20.81
CA GLU A 225 -36.40 -1.97 21.24
C GLU A 225 -36.41 -3.07 22.35
N GLY A 226 -35.45 -2.99 23.26
CA GLY A 226 -35.32 -3.99 24.36
C GLY A 226 -34.71 -5.33 23.95
N LYS A 227 -34.25 -5.49 22.72
CA LYS A 227 -33.57 -6.69 22.22
C LYS A 227 -32.09 -6.43 22.07
N LYS A 228 -31.25 -7.36 22.47
CA LYS A 228 -29.81 -7.32 22.21
C LYS A 228 -29.58 -7.50 20.71
N VAL A 229 -28.87 -6.56 20.09
CA VAL A 229 -28.48 -6.59 18.70
C VAL A 229 -26.96 -6.50 18.63
N ILE A 230 -26.35 -7.36 17.83
CA ILE A 230 -24.92 -7.37 17.61
C ILE A 230 -24.62 -7.41 16.12
N ILE A 231 -23.56 -6.73 15.72
CA ILE A 231 -23.04 -6.75 14.36
C ILE A 231 -21.52 -6.87 14.39
N GLY A 232 -20.94 -7.72 13.56
CA GLY A 232 -19.50 -7.90 13.56
C GLY A 232 -19.01 -9.10 12.75
N SER A 233 -17.79 -9.54 13.06
CA SER A 233 -17.14 -10.69 12.44
C SER A 233 -17.81 -12.02 12.79
N TYR A 234 -17.49 -13.09 12.06
CA TYR A 234 -17.91 -14.45 12.36
C TYR A 234 -17.53 -14.84 13.79
N HIS A 235 -16.27 -14.62 14.16
CA HIS A 235 -15.74 -14.92 15.49
C HIS A 235 -16.57 -14.24 16.59
N PHE A 236 -16.80 -12.94 16.45
CA PHE A 236 -17.58 -12.18 17.44
C PHE A 236 -19.01 -12.70 17.58
N VAL A 237 -19.73 -12.91 16.47
CA VAL A 237 -21.15 -13.27 16.51
C VAL A 237 -21.36 -14.72 16.95
N PHE A 238 -20.54 -15.65 16.46
CA PHE A 238 -20.77 -17.09 16.69
C PHE A 238 -19.92 -17.67 17.81
N GLU A 239 -18.66 -17.25 17.98
CA GLU A 239 -17.76 -17.82 18.97
C GLU A 239 -17.83 -17.06 20.30
N ASP A 240 -17.76 -15.73 20.29
CA ASP A 240 -17.80 -14.93 21.52
C ASP A 240 -19.23 -14.79 22.06
N GLU A 241 -20.20 -14.46 21.22
CA GLU A 241 -21.59 -14.19 21.60
C GLU A 241 -22.52 -15.43 21.48
N GLY A 242 -22.03 -16.51 20.87
CA GLY A 242 -22.72 -17.81 20.84
C GLY A 242 -24.03 -17.80 20.05
N CYS A 243 -24.20 -16.90 19.09
CA CYS A 243 -25.38 -16.82 18.28
C CYS A 243 -25.56 -18.05 17.38
N ARG A 244 -26.79 -18.30 16.95
CA ARG A 244 -27.14 -19.48 16.14
C ARG A 244 -27.81 -19.06 14.83
N VAL A 245 -27.64 -19.88 13.81
CA VAL A 245 -28.44 -19.77 12.59
C VAL A 245 -29.85 -20.26 12.89
N PRO A 246 -30.91 -19.57 12.46
CA PRO A 246 -32.30 -20.03 12.62
C PRO A 246 -32.53 -21.41 11.99
N GLU A 247 -33.34 -22.24 12.65
CA GLU A 247 -33.69 -23.58 12.16
C GLU A 247 -34.32 -23.49 10.73
N GLY A 248 -33.76 -24.29 9.81
CA GLY A 248 -34.23 -24.35 8.41
C GLY A 248 -33.50 -23.39 7.46
N ASP A 249 -32.66 -22.48 7.97
CA ASP A 249 -31.88 -21.54 7.16
C ASP A 249 -30.40 -21.96 7.01
N GLU A 250 -29.99 -23.14 7.50
CA GLU A 250 -28.61 -23.63 7.49
C GLU A 250 -28.07 -23.74 6.06
N ALA A 251 -28.87 -24.29 5.15
CA ALA A 251 -28.50 -24.40 3.72
C ALA A 251 -28.28 -23.03 3.07
N LYS A 252 -29.00 -22.00 3.50
CA LYS A 252 -28.85 -20.63 3.04
C LYS A 252 -27.57 -20.00 3.57
N PHE A 253 -27.23 -20.29 4.82
CA PHE A 253 -25.98 -19.87 5.46
C PHE A 253 -24.77 -20.53 4.80
N ASP A 254 -24.82 -21.84 4.56
CA ASP A 254 -23.76 -22.58 3.89
C ASP A 254 -23.58 -22.18 2.42
N GLY A 255 -24.63 -21.64 1.81
CA GLY A 255 -24.64 -21.13 0.44
C GLY A 255 -24.14 -19.70 0.26
N LEU A 256 -23.70 -19.02 1.35
CA LEU A 256 -23.12 -17.69 1.24
C LEU A 256 -21.87 -17.70 0.36
N SER A 257 -21.77 -16.71 -0.52
CA SER A 257 -20.63 -16.62 -1.45
C SER A 257 -19.34 -16.26 -0.72
N ASP A 258 -18.34 -17.11 -0.83
CA ASP A 258 -16.99 -16.88 -0.28
C ASP A 258 -16.22 -15.73 -1.00
N ALA A 259 -16.79 -15.19 -2.07
CA ALA A 259 -16.20 -14.05 -2.79
C ALA A 259 -16.35 -12.71 -2.05
N TYR A 260 -17.19 -12.66 -1.01
CA TYR A 260 -17.49 -11.45 -0.27
C TYR A 260 -16.92 -11.49 1.15
N SER A 261 -16.61 -10.32 1.70
CA SER A 261 -16.43 -10.14 3.13
C SER A 261 -17.82 -10.12 3.79
N HIS A 262 -17.99 -10.87 4.89
CA HIS A 262 -19.26 -11.00 5.56
C HIS A 262 -19.29 -10.20 6.85
N LEU A 263 -20.34 -9.40 7.03
CA LEU A 263 -20.66 -8.72 8.26
C LEU A 263 -21.96 -9.32 8.80
N TYR A 264 -21.88 -9.95 9.98
CA TYR A 264 -22.99 -10.73 10.56
C TYR A 264 -23.79 -9.87 11.52
N LEU A 265 -25.11 -9.80 11.33
CA LEU A 265 -26.07 -9.13 12.21
C LEU A 265 -26.90 -10.17 12.93
N ALA A 266 -26.90 -10.15 14.26
CA ALA A 266 -27.73 -11.05 15.07
C ALA A 266 -28.63 -10.26 16.03
N ILE A 267 -29.82 -10.79 16.30
CA ILE A 267 -30.84 -10.21 17.19
C ILE A 267 -31.26 -11.28 18.19
N SER A 268 -31.13 -10.97 19.48
CA SER A 268 -31.49 -11.86 20.59
C SER A 268 -30.88 -13.27 20.51
N GLY A 269 -29.62 -13.34 20.03
CA GLY A 269 -28.86 -14.61 19.95
C GLY A 269 -29.14 -15.44 18.69
N GLU A 270 -29.92 -14.91 17.72
CA GLU A 270 -30.13 -15.54 16.43
C GLU A 270 -29.63 -14.68 15.29
N LEU A 271 -29.00 -15.30 14.28
CA LEU A 271 -28.57 -14.64 13.06
C LEU A 271 -29.79 -14.03 12.36
N ALA A 272 -29.72 -12.73 12.08
CA ALA A 272 -30.77 -11.96 11.46
C ALA A 272 -30.49 -11.65 9.98
N ALA A 273 -29.24 -11.30 9.68
CA ALA A 273 -28.79 -11.05 8.32
C ALA A 273 -27.27 -11.19 8.22
N VAL A 274 -26.81 -11.40 6.98
CA VAL A 274 -25.42 -11.28 6.61
C VAL A 274 -25.33 -10.22 5.50
N VAL A 275 -24.59 -9.16 5.77
CA VAL A 275 -24.28 -8.14 4.76
C VAL A 275 -23.02 -8.59 4.04
N CYS A 276 -23.15 -8.93 2.78
CA CYS A 276 -22.05 -9.36 1.92
C CYS A 276 -21.43 -8.13 1.26
N ILE A 277 -20.18 -7.88 1.53
CA ILE A 277 -19.46 -6.68 1.10
C ILE A 277 -18.37 -7.09 0.12
N SER A 278 -18.38 -6.50 -1.06
CA SER A 278 -17.34 -6.65 -2.07
C SER A 278 -16.47 -5.41 -2.15
N ASP A 279 -15.16 -5.63 -2.30
CA ASP A 279 -14.25 -4.58 -2.74
C ASP A 279 -13.91 -4.86 -4.21
N PRO A 280 -14.49 -4.10 -5.16
CA PRO A 280 -14.41 -4.43 -6.57
C PRO A 280 -12.96 -4.36 -7.06
N LEU A 281 -12.55 -5.42 -7.76
CA LEU A 281 -11.29 -5.44 -8.49
C LEU A 281 -11.27 -4.33 -9.54
N ARG A 282 -10.10 -3.75 -9.77
CA ARG A 282 -9.90 -2.86 -10.90
C ARG A 282 -10.11 -3.63 -12.20
N ALA A 283 -10.83 -3.03 -13.13
CA ALA A 283 -11.14 -3.69 -14.40
C ALA A 283 -9.88 -4.11 -15.18
N GLU A 284 -8.82 -3.32 -15.05
CA GLU A 284 -7.53 -3.53 -15.72
C GLU A 284 -6.56 -4.45 -14.96
N ALA A 285 -6.88 -4.92 -13.74
CA ALA A 285 -5.92 -5.63 -12.88
C ALA A 285 -5.32 -6.87 -13.55
N ALA A 286 -6.15 -7.72 -14.14
CA ALA A 286 -5.68 -8.95 -14.81
C ALA A 286 -4.82 -8.64 -16.04
N ASP A 287 -5.19 -7.62 -16.81
CA ASP A 287 -4.45 -7.22 -18.00
C ASP A 287 -3.11 -6.58 -17.63
N ALA A 288 -3.07 -5.79 -16.55
CA ALA A 288 -1.83 -5.20 -16.03
C ALA A 288 -0.86 -6.28 -15.51
N VAL A 289 -1.35 -7.26 -14.78
CA VAL A 289 -0.54 -8.40 -14.30
C VAL A 289 0.05 -9.18 -15.48
N ARG A 290 -0.76 -9.51 -16.49
CA ARG A 290 -0.28 -10.16 -17.71
C ARG A 290 0.79 -9.34 -18.43
N ALA A 291 0.56 -8.04 -18.59
CA ALA A 291 1.52 -7.15 -19.23
C ALA A 291 2.84 -7.04 -18.45
N LEU A 292 2.83 -7.10 -17.13
CA LEU A 292 4.04 -7.17 -16.31
C LEU A 292 4.82 -8.47 -16.54
N HIS A 293 4.14 -9.62 -16.64
CA HIS A 293 4.78 -10.89 -17.02
C HIS A 293 5.42 -10.81 -18.42
N GLU A 294 4.73 -10.23 -19.39
CA GLU A 294 5.27 -10.01 -20.75
C GLU A 294 6.52 -9.13 -20.74
N GLN A 295 6.69 -8.28 -19.73
CA GLN A 295 7.88 -7.46 -19.51
C GLN A 295 8.94 -8.15 -18.62
N GLY A 296 8.86 -9.46 -18.45
CA GLY A 296 9.89 -10.24 -17.80
C GLY A 296 9.85 -10.28 -16.27
N ILE A 297 8.75 -9.85 -15.64
CA ILE A 297 8.52 -10.13 -14.22
C ILE A 297 8.21 -11.62 -14.08
N ALA A 298 9.11 -12.34 -13.42
CA ALA A 298 9.04 -13.80 -13.32
C ALA A 298 8.02 -14.26 -12.26
N HIS A 299 7.77 -13.45 -11.23
CA HIS A 299 6.95 -13.86 -10.11
C HIS A 299 6.11 -12.69 -9.57
N ILE A 300 4.79 -12.86 -9.59
CA ILE A 300 3.83 -11.87 -9.08
C ILE A 300 3.05 -12.48 -7.94
N VAL A 301 3.10 -11.84 -6.78
CA VAL A 301 2.53 -12.30 -5.52
C VAL A 301 1.46 -11.33 -5.06
N MET A 302 0.35 -11.84 -4.56
CA MET A 302 -0.68 -11.04 -3.89
C MET A 302 -0.68 -11.34 -2.40
N MET A 303 -0.71 -10.32 -1.57
CA MET A 303 -0.85 -10.43 -0.12
C MET A 303 -2.10 -9.70 0.37
N THR A 304 -2.85 -10.31 1.26
CA THR A 304 -4.08 -9.76 1.79
C THR A 304 -4.35 -10.22 3.23
N GLY A 305 -5.00 -9.36 4.01
CA GLY A 305 -5.55 -9.72 5.31
C GLY A 305 -6.85 -10.53 5.23
N ASP A 306 -7.43 -10.71 4.03
CA ASP A 306 -8.66 -11.48 3.85
C ASP A 306 -8.47 -12.97 4.14
N ASN A 307 -9.60 -13.67 4.28
CA ASN A 307 -9.61 -15.12 4.41
C ASN A 307 -9.13 -15.84 3.15
N GLU A 308 -8.75 -17.11 3.30
CA GLU A 308 -8.19 -17.96 2.26
C GLU A 308 -9.07 -18.07 1.00
N LYS A 309 -10.39 -18.19 1.17
CA LYS A 309 -11.33 -18.38 0.06
C LYS A 309 -11.44 -17.12 -0.81
N THR A 310 -11.57 -15.97 -0.17
CA THR A 310 -11.62 -14.67 -0.86
C THR A 310 -10.29 -14.39 -1.58
N ALA A 311 -9.17 -14.63 -0.91
CA ALA A 311 -7.84 -14.45 -1.49
C ALA A 311 -7.63 -15.34 -2.72
N ALA A 312 -8.00 -16.62 -2.64
CA ALA A 312 -7.90 -17.57 -3.75
C ALA A 312 -8.77 -17.16 -4.96
N ALA A 313 -9.97 -16.64 -4.71
CA ALA A 313 -10.87 -16.17 -5.77
C ALA A 313 -10.27 -14.97 -6.51
N VAL A 314 -9.76 -13.99 -5.77
CA VAL A 314 -9.11 -12.79 -6.33
C VAL A 314 -7.83 -13.15 -7.08
N ALA A 315 -6.97 -14.00 -6.50
CA ALA A 315 -5.72 -14.44 -7.11
C ALA A 315 -5.95 -15.10 -8.48
N ARG A 316 -6.97 -15.96 -8.57
CA ARG A 316 -7.38 -16.58 -9.86
C ARG A 316 -7.91 -15.54 -10.86
N ALA A 317 -8.72 -14.60 -10.40
CA ALA A 317 -9.30 -13.58 -11.27
C ALA A 317 -8.24 -12.63 -11.85
N VAL A 318 -7.23 -12.28 -11.06
CA VAL A 318 -6.14 -11.39 -11.46
C VAL A 318 -5.01 -12.12 -12.20
N GLY A 319 -4.81 -13.42 -11.92
CA GLY A 319 -3.79 -14.24 -12.57
C GLY A 319 -2.40 -14.08 -11.96
N VAL A 320 -2.32 -13.88 -10.65
CA VAL A 320 -1.03 -13.87 -9.91
C VAL A 320 -0.50 -15.29 -9.72
N ASP A 321 0.81 -15.43 -9.54
CA ASP A 321 1.48 -16.74 -9.41
C ASP A 321 1.34 -17.34 -8.01
N GLU A 322 1.33 -16.47 -7.00
CA GLU A 322 1.29 -16.85 -5.59
C GLU A 322 0.39 -15.87 -4.83
N TYR A 323 -0.28 -16.34 -3.80
CA TYR A 323 -1.02 -15.47 -2.89
C TYR A 323 -0.87 -15.91 -1.44
N HIS A 324 -0.99 -14.95 -0.52
CA HIS A 324 -1.02 -15.18 0.92
C HIS A 324 -2.23 -14.49 1.52
N ALA A 325 -3.03 -15.28 2.26
CA ALA A 325 -4.24 -14.84 2.96
C ALA A 325 -3.97 -14.64 4.45
N GLY A 326 -4.78 -13.83 5.11
CA GLY A 326 -4.67 -13.59 6.55
C GLY A 326 -3.34 -12.97 7.00
N VAL A 327 -2.69 -12.21 6.12
CA VAL A 327 -1.32 -11.69 6.33
C VAL A 327 -1.36 -10.37 7.09
N LEU A 328 -0.57 -10.28 8.15
CA LEU A 328 -0.34 -9.04 8.90
C LEU A 328 0.73 -8.17 8.19
N PRO A 329 0.76 -6.86 8.45
CA PRO A 329 1.76 -5.96 7.85
C PRO A 329 3.22 -6.38 8.08
N GLU A 330 3.50 -6.98 9.24
CA GLU A 330 4.83 -7.48 9.62
C GLU A 330 5.23 -8.72 8.82
N ASP A 331 4.27 -9.59 8.52
CA ASP A 331 4.50 -10.80 7.71
C ASP A 331 4.81 -10.44 6.26
N LYS A 332 4.16 -9.40 5.70
CA LYS A 332 4.49 -8.86 4.37
C LYS A 332 5.94 -8.42 4.30
N ALA A 333 6.40 -7.66 5.29
CA ALA A 333 7.80 -7.21 5.38
C ALA A 333 8.77 -8.39 5.53
N ALA A 334 8.42 -9.40 6.34
CA ALA A 334 9.23 -10.59 6.53
C ALA A 334 9.37 -11.42 5.23
N TYR A 335 8.29 -11.57 4.48
CA TYR A 335 8.32 -12.25 3.18
C TYR A 335 9.25 -11.53 2.20
N ILE A 336 9.11 -10.21 2.05
CA ILE A 336 9.94 -9.40 1.16
C ILE A 336 11.42 -9.54 1.54
N ARG A 337 11.74 -9.46 2.84
CA ARG A 337 13.10 -9.63 3.34
C ARG A 337 13.67 -11.01 3.00
N ALA A 338 12.89 -12.06 3.16
CA ALA A 338 13.29 -13.43 2.83
C ALA A 338 13.56 -13.60 1.32
N ARG A 339 12.70 -13.03 0.45
CA ARG A 339 12.89 -13.08 -1.00
C ARG A 339 14.15 -12.33 -1.43
N ARG A 340 14.40 -11.14 -0.88
CA ARG A 340 15.61 -10.36 -1.14
C ARG A 340 16.87 -11.08 -0.65
N ALA A 341 16.83 -11.73 0.51
CA ALA A 341 17.93 -12.56 1.00
C ALA A 341 18.23 -13.75 0.07
N GLY A 342 17.22 -14.24 -0.65
CA GLY A 342 17.35 -15.23 -1.72
C GLY A 342 17.96 -14.70 -3.03
N GLY A 343 18.32 -13.42 -3.09
CA GLY A 343 18.92 -12.79 -4.27
C GLY A 343 17.95 -12.23 -5.29
N HIS A 344 16.65 -12.17 -4.96
CA HIS A 344 15.62 -11.58 -5.81
C HIS A 344 15.57 -10.06 -5.66
N THR A 345 15.20 -9.37 -6.73
CA THR A 345 14.90 -7.94 -6.71
C THR A 345 13.39 -7.76 -6.61
N VAL A 346 12.93 -7.28 -5.47
CA VAL A 346 11.53 -7.26 -5.08
C VAL A 346 10.97 -5.84 -5.08
N ILE A 347 9.86 -5.64 -5.79
CA ILE A 347 9.05 -4.43 -5.74
C ILE A 347 7.81 -4.70 -4.89
N MET A 348 7.51 -3.83 -3.95
CA MET A 348 6.25 -3.84 -3.20
C MET A 348 5.34 -2.75 -3.72
N ILE A 349 4.07 -3.09 -3.96
CA ILE A 349 3.05 -2.16 -4.43
C ILE A 349 1.88 -2.19 -3.46
N GLY A 350 1.54 -1.04 -2.91
CA GLY A 350 0.48 -0.90 -1.92
C GLY A 350 -0.18 0.48 -1.92
N ASP A 351 -1.16 0.69 -1.06
CA ASP A 351 -1.79 2.00 -0.82
C ASP A 351 -0.99 2.87 0.18
N GLY A 352 -0.07 2.26 0.90
CA GLY A 352 0.94 2.89 1.73
C GLY A 352 0.57 3.13 3.18
N VAL A 353 -0.66 2.95 3.62
CA VAL A 353 -1.03 3.19 5.03
C VAL A 353 -0.66 1.98 5.90
N ASN A 354 -1.13 0.80 5.50
CA ASN A 354 -0.87 -0.44 6.23
C ASN A 354 0.41 -1.15 5.77
N ASP A 355 0.88 -0.84 4.58
CA ASP A 355 2.00 -1.51 3.93
C ASP A 355 3.36 -0.85 4.16
N THR A 356 3.42 0.19 4.99
CA THR A 356 4.63 0.94 5.33
C THR A 356 5.86 0.07 5.61
N PRO A 357 5.79 -0.97 6.47
CA PRO A 357 6.94 -1.85 6.72
C PRO A 357 7.36 -2.63 5.46
N ALA A 358 6.40 -3.10 4.68
CA ALA A 358 6.65 -3.86 3.46
C ALA A 358 7.24 -2.99 2.34
N LEU A 359 6.72 -1.77 2.15
CA LEU A 359 7.25 -0.78 1.20
C LEU A 359 8.71 -0.44 1.50
N SER A 360 9.05 -0.28 2.78
CA SER A 360 10.42 0.06 3.21
C SER A 360 11.41 -1.10 3.06
N GLU A 361 10.94 -2.34 3.14
CA GLU A 361 11.80 -3.53 3.00
C GLU A 361 12.05 -3.92 1.54
N ALA A 362 11.27 -3.43 0.60
CA ALA A 362 11.44 -3.71 -0.83
C ALA A 362 12.67 -3.01 -1.43
N ASP A 363 13.13 -3.45 -2.60
CA ASP A 363 14.16 -2.73 -3.37
C ASP A 363 13.60 -1.43 -3.96
N ALA A 364 12.29 -1.39 -4.25
CA ALA A 364 11.52 -0.17 -4.41
C ALA A 364 10.09 -0.39 -3.90
N GLY A 365 9.63 0.51 -3.03
CA GLY A 365 8.26 0.60 -2.58
C GLY A 365 7.47 1.57 -3.45
N ILE A 366 6.37 1.10 -4.04
CA ILE A 366 5.50 1.89 -4.93
C ILE A 366 4.14 2.09 -4.25
N ALA A 367 3.75 3.33 -4.08
CA ALA A 367 2.42 3.66 -3.58
C ALA A 367 1.52 4.16 -4.72
N ILE A 368 0.31 3.58 -4.81
CA ILE A 368 -0.67 3.93 -5.85
C ILE A 368 -1.84 4.66 -5.22
N ASN A 369 -2.33 5.70 -5.90
CA ASN A 369 -3.54 6.46 -5.56
C ASN A 369 -3.57 6.98 -4.12
N THR A 370 -2.43 7.43 -3.61
CA THR A 370 -2.28 7.80 -2.22
C THR A 370 -2.93 9.14 -1.88
N GLY A 371 -4.09 9.10 -1.22
CA GLY A 371 -4.61 10.23 -0.46
C GLY A 371 -3.79 10.53 0.80
N ALA A 372 -3.16 9.52 1.39
CA ALA A 372 -2.42 9.64 2.63
C ALA A 372 -1.03 10.28 2.44
N ALA A 373 -0.76 11.34 3.21
CA ALA A 373 0.53 12.04 3.17
C ALA A 373 1.69 11.13 3.58
N ILE A 374 1.49 10.26 4.57
CA ILE A 374 2.49 9.28 5.06
C ILE A 374 2.90 8.28 3.98
N ALA A 375 1.95 7.81 3.19
CA ALA A 375 2.24 6.87 2.11
C ALA A 375 3.18 7.49 1.05
N ARG A 376 2.92 8.77 0.70
CA ARG A 376 3.79 9.54 -0.20
C ARG A 376 5.18 9.80 0.37
N GLU A 377 5.28 9.93 1.69
CA GLU A 377 6.55 10.18 2.36
C GLU A 377 7.42 8.92 2.45
N ILE A 378 6.82 7.75 2.60
CA ILE A 378 7.53 6.48 2.77
C ILE A 378 7.86 5.81 1.45
N ALA A 379 6.91 5.78 0.51
CA ALA A 379 7.11 5.14 -0.77
C ALA A 379 8.25 5.80 -1.57
N ASP A 380 9.05 4.99 -2.22
CA ASP A 380 10.15 5.41 -3.10
C ASP A 380 9.63 5.99 -4.41
N ILE A 381 8.51 5.45 -4.87
CA ILE A 381 7.81 5.89 -6.08
C ILE A 381 6.34 6.05 -5.73
N THR A 382 5.75 7.16 -6.15
CA THR A 382 4.31 7.41 -6.00
C THR A 382 3.66 7.55 -7.37
N ILE A 383 2.56 6.83 -7.59
CA ILE A 383 1.74 6.91 -8.77
C ILE A 383 0.41 7.55 -8.40
N SER A 384 0.17 8.77 -8.88
CA SER A 384 -1.06 9.51 -8.57
C SER A 384 -2.24 9.13 -9.49
N SER A 385 -2.00 8.30 -10.50
CA SER A 385 -3.03 7.73 -11.36
C SER A 385 -3.77 6.58 -10.68
N GLN A 386 -5.02 6.38 -11.07
CA GLN A 386 -5.80 5.22 -10.65
C GLN A 386 -5.61 4.01 -11.60
N ASP A 387 -4.85 4.16 -12.67
CA ASP A 387 -4.63 3.12 -13.67
C ASP A 387 -3.38 2.28 -13.35
N LEU A 388 -3.56 0.97 -13.18
CA LEU A 388 -2.47 0.03 -12.95
C LEU A 388 -1.51 -0.10 -14.13
N PHE A 389 -1.89 0.29 -15.35
CA PHE A 389 -0.99 0.30 -16.50
C PHE A 389 0.15 1.30 -16.37
N GLU A 390 0.06 2.24 -15.43
CA GLU A 390 1.20 3.11 -15.13
C GLU A 390 2.40 2.33 -14.52
N LEU A 391 2.16 1.19 -13.87
CA LEU A 391 3.24 0.28 -13.45
C LEU A 391 3.96 -0.33 -14.65
N VAL A 392 3.21 -0.73 -15.68
CA VAL A 392 3.75 -1.25 -16.94
C VAL A 392 4.56 -0.18 -17.67
N THR A 393 4.05 1.05 -17.66
CA THR A 393 4.73 2.22 -18.21
C THR A 393 6.02 2.54 -17.47
N LEU A 394 5.98 2.51 -16.12
CA LEU A 394 7.14 2.70 -15.26
C LEU A 394 8.23 1.66 -15.54
N ARG A 395 7.84 0.38 -15.67
CA ARG A 395 8.76 -0.72 -16.01
C ARG A 395 9.46 -0.46 -17.34
N ARG A 396 8.69 -0.16 -18.41
CA ARG A 396 9.24 0.15 -19.75
C ARG A 396 10.20 1.33 -19.74
N LEU A 397 9.84 2.40 -19.03
CA LEU A 397 10.68 3.59 -18.89
C LEU A 397 11.99 3.25 -18.16
N SER A 398 11.91 2.47 -17.10
CA SER A 398 13.07 2.03 -16.32
C SER A 398 14.01 1.14 -17.14
N GLU A 399 13.48 0.19 -17.92
CA GLU A 399 14.27 -0.66 -18.81
C GLU A 399 14.90 0.14 -19.95
N ALA A 400 14.17 1.08 -20.54
CA ALA A 400 14.70 1.97 -21.58
C ALA A 400 15.84 2.85 -21.06
N LEU A 401 15.72 3.35 -19.81
CA LEU A 401 16.79 4.07 -19.12
C LEU A 401 18.03 3.19 -18.95
N MET A 402 17.88 2.00 -18.39
CA MET A 402 19.02 1.09 -18.16
C MET A 402 19.68 0.66 -19.48
N GLY A 403 18.89 0.39 -20.50
CA GLY A 403 19.41 0.10 -21.84
C GLY A 403 20.17 1.27 -22.48
N ARG A 404 19.76 2.52 -22.20
CA ARG A 404 20.50 3.72 -22.64
C ARG A 404 21.83 3.86 -21.88
N ILE A 405 21.80 3.65 -20.59
CA ILE A 405 22.96 3.66 -19.71
C ILE A 405 23.98 2.63 -20.18
N ASP A 406 23.57 1.38 -20.38
CA ASP A 406 24.44 0.30 -20.84
C ASP A 406 25.06 0.59 -22.23
N ARG A 407 24.31 1.22 -23.14
CA ARG A 407 24.86 1.66 -24.41
C ARG A 407 25.93 2.73 -24.24
N ASN A 408 25.68 3.71 -23.36
CA ASN A 408 26.68 4.76 -23.07
C ASN A 408 27.97 4.24 -22.44
N TYR A 409 27.92 3.05 -21.81
CA TYR A 409 29.12 2.40 -21.28
C TYR A 409 29.93 1.62 -22.31
N ARG A 410 29.28 1.21 -23.41
CA ARG A 410 29.94 0.41 -24.46
C ARG A 410 30.66 1.25 -25.49
N PHE A 411 30.36 2.52 -25.57
CA PHE A 411 31.02 3.51 -26.45
C PHE A 411 31.97 4.37 -25.62
#